data_3a88385fb0a7f74dfbcea5ca99962494
#
_entry.id   3a88385fb0a7f74dfbcea5ca99962494
#
_cell.length_a   1.000
_cell.length_b   1.000
_cell.length_c   1.000
_cell.angle_alpha   90.00
_cell.angle_beta   90.00
_cell.angle_gamma   90.00
#
_symmetry.space_group_name_H-M   'P 1'
#
loop_
_entity.id
_entity.type
_entity.pdbx_description
1 polymer ?
#
loop_
_entity_poly.entity_id
_entity_poly.type
_entity_poly.pdbx_seq_one_letter_code
_entity_poly.pdbx_strand_id
1 'polypeptide(L)'
;MVDQEEDIAIGIDLGTTYSSVAVRKNNKVVVIPNEVGERTTPSVVSFTNKERLIGKAGKDQITKNFQNTVYDAKRLIGRLFDDKIVQDDMKHWPFKVVKCTRTGKPKIQVNYLNEVKTFYAEEISSMVLQKLKQTAKDFLGKEVVDAVVTVPAYFNDSQRQATKDAGRIAGLNVLRIINEPNAAALAYYGIEHRNQNCNILIFDLGGGTFDVSILSLDGSLFEVRSTCGDTHLGGEDFDNVLCNICCDAFMEKYNIDIRKKMNDPKGQKAYRRLKVECEKAKRSLSSAVEVTIDLDSLYGGEDLNITISRPDFEDKYTDLFKRLQESLDSTLKDAKRKKTK
;
A
#
# COMPACT_ATOMS: atom_id res chain seq x y z
N MET A 1 39.34 -23.60 -1.10
CA MET A 1 38.02 -23.58 -1.77
C MET A 1 37.57 -22.16 -1.69
N VAL A 2 37.50 -21.46 -2.80
CA VAL A 2 36.93 -20.10 -2.88
C VAL A 2 35.43 -20.31 -2.68
N ASP A 3 34.87 -19.82 -1.56
CA ASP A 3 33.44 -19.73 -1.38
C ASP A 3 32.91 -18.94 -2.61
N GLN A 4 32.21 -19.64 -3.49
CA GLN A 4 31.40 -18.94 -4.50
C GLN A 4 30.40 -18.11 -3.70
N GLU A 5 30.60 -16.79 -3.67
CA GLU A 5 29.58 -15.88 -3.16
C GLU A 5 28.32 -16.16 -3.96
N GLU A 6 27.35 -16.84 -3.34
CA GLU A 6 26.04 -17.01 -3.96
C GLU A 6 25.47 -15.61 -4.19
N ASP A 7 25.21 -15.27 -5.44
CA ASP A 7 24.48 -14.07 -5.83
C ASP A 7 23.10 -14.12 -5.17
N ILE A 8 22.93 -13.32 -4.11
CA ILE A 8 21.67 -13.28 -3.35
C ILE A 8 20.71 -12.32 -4.03
N ALA A 9 19.59 -12.86 -4.52
CA ALA A 9 18.45 -12.07 -4.93
C ALA A 9 17.45 -11.94 -3.79
N ILE A 10 16.88 -10.74 -3.62
CA ILE A 10 15.78 -10.47 -2.69
C ILE A 10 14.44 -10.41 -3.41
N GLY A 11 13.37 -10.83 -2.73
CA GLY A 11 12.00 -10.60 -3.14
C GLY A 11 11.46 -9.34 -2.47
N ILE A 12 10.87 -8.44 -3.24
CA ILE A 12 10.25 -7.22 -2.73
C ILE A 12 8.78 -7.19 -3.13
N ASP A 13 7.91 -7.05 -2.14
CA ASP A 13 6.54 -6.63 -2.33
C ASP A 13 6.46 -5.11 -2.13
N LEU A 14 6.27 -4.37 -3.23
CA LEU A 14 6.13 -2.91 -3.22
C LEU A 14 4.65 -2.55 -3.16
N GLY A 15 4.08 -2.56 -1.96
CA GLY A 15 2.66 -2.28 -1.75
C GLY A 15 2.31 -0.79 -1.73
N THR A 16 1.02 -0.47 -1.88
CA THR A 16 0.51 0.92 -1.84
C THR A 16 0.71 1.53 -0.46
N THR A 17 0.35 0.80 0.60
CA THR A 17 0.40 1.28 1.98
C THR A 17 1.62 0.76 2.74
N TYR A 18 1.94 -0.51 2.55
CA TYR A 18 3.09 -1.18 3.18
C TYR A 18 3.84 -2.00 2.15
N SER A 19 5.14 -2.09 2.32
CA SER A 19 6.04 -2.90 1.52
C SER A 19 6.80 -3.90 2.39
N SER A 20 7.25 -5.00 1.81
CA SER A 20 8.05 -6.00 2.51
C SER A 20 9.21 -6.48 1.67
N VAL A 21 10.24 -7.02 2.32
CA VAL A 21 11.40 -7.62 1.68
C VAL A 21 11.67 -8.99 2.28
N ALA A 22 12.00 -9.95 1.43
CA ALA A 22 12.29 -11.32 1.82
C ALA A 22 13.54 -11.84 1.12
N VAL A 23 14.17 -12.84 1.71
CA VAL A 23 15.32 -13.53 1.16
C VAL A 23 15.20 -15.04 1.38
N ARG A 24 15.77 -15.83 0.49
CA ARG A 24 15.97 -17.26 0.71
C ARG A 24 17.29 -17.48 1.45
N LYS A 25 17.22 -17.98 2.69
CA LYS A 25 18.37 -18.30 3.53
C LYS A 25 18.19 -19.71 4.09
N ASN A 26 19.22 -20.55 3.97
CA ASN A 26 19.19 -21.94 4.46
C ASN A 26 17.96 -22.73 3.96
N ASN A 27 17.67 -22.64 2.68
CA ASN A 27 16.50 -23.27 2.03
C ASN A 27 15.11 -22.81 2.52
N LYS A 28 15.04 -21.76 3.34
CA LYS A 28 13.79 -21.18 3.84
C LYS A 28 13.66 -19.76 3.38
N VAL A 29 12.43 -19.34 3.08
CA VAL A 29 12.12 -17.94 2.82
C VAL A 29 11.92 -17.23 4.15
N VAL A 30 12.65 -16.12 4.32
CA VAL A 30 12.59 -15.27 5.52
C VAL A 30 12.14 -13.89 5.11
N VAL A 31 11.01 -13.44 5.64
CA VAL A 31 10.60 -12.03 5.53
C VAL A 31 11.43 -11.25 6.54
N ILE A 32 12.22 -10.30 6.04
CA ILE A 32 13.22 -9.56 6.81
C ILE A 32 12.51 -8.48 7.64
N PRO A 33 12.70 -8.45 8.98
CA PRO A 33 12.16 -7.37 9.81
C PRO A 33 12.93 -6.07 9.56
N ASN A 34 12.21 -4.96 9.64
CA ASN A 34 12.80 -3.63 9.58
C ASN A 34 13.46 -3.24 10.92
N GLU A 35 13.97 -2.00 11.03
CA GLU A 35 14.68 -1.48 12.21
C GLU A 35 13.84 -1.41 13.49
N VAL A 36 12.51 -1.51 13.39
CA VAL A 36 11.59 -1.58 14.54
C VAL A 36 11.05 -2.99 14.79
N GLY A 37 11.58 -3.99 14.08
CA GLY A 37 11.19 -5.40 14.22
C GLY A 37 9.92 -5.80 13.48
N GLU A 38 9.31 -4.91 12.68
CA GLU A 38 8.12 -5.20 11.89
C GLU A 38 8.52 -5.82 10.54
N ARG A 39 7.74 -6.80 10.07
CA ARG A 39 7.96 -7.46 8.77
C ARG A 39 7.44 -6.67 7.57
N THR A 40 6.76 -5.57 7.83
CA THR A 40 6.28 -4.63 6.82
C THR A 40 6.80 -3.24 7.11
N THR A 41 7.14 -2.49 6.06
CA THR A 41 7.62 -1.11 6.14
C THR A 41 6.58 -0.21 5.48
N PRO A 42 6.10 0.86 6.14
CA PRO A 42 5.18 1.81 5.50
C PRO A 42 5.76 2.38 4.19
N SER A 43 4.97 2.38 3.12
CA SER A 43 5.33 2.96 1.81
C SER A 43 5.18 4.49 1.84
N VAL A 44 5.85 5.12 2.81
CA VAL A 44 5.73 6.55 3.13
C VAL A 44 7.09 7.22 3.11
N VAL A 45 7.15 8.41 2.49
CA VAL A 45 8.33 9.27 2.45
C VAL A 45 7.95 10.67 2.93
N SER A 46 8.58 11.16 3.98
CA SER A 46 8.41 12.52 4.47
C SER A 46 9.65 13.37 4.25
N PHE A 47 9.45 14.56 3.73
CA PHE A 47 10.52 15.52 3.43
C PHE A 47 10.51 16.64 4.47
N THR A 48 11.64 16.88 5.08
CA THR A 48 11.79 17.93 6.09
C THR A 48 12.84 18.95 5.64
N ASN A 49 13.01 20.02 6.41
CA ASN A 49 14.08 20.99 6.15
C ASN A 49 15.49 20.49 6.49
N LYS A 50 15.61 19.27 7.03
CA LYS A 50 16.90 18.67 7.44
C LYS A 50 17.19 17.39 6.66
N GLU A 51 16.20 16.53 6.51
CA GLU A 51 16.38 15.18 6.01
C GLU A 51 15.13 14.60 5.37
N ARG A 52 15.28 13.44 4.75
CA ARG A 52 14.21 12.62 4.20
C ARG A 52 14.00 11.42 5.11
N LEU A 53 12.76 11.23 5.58
CA LEU A 53 12.36 10.14 6.46
C LEU A 53 11.53 9.13 5.68
N ILE A 54 11.84 7.84 5.79
CA ILE A 54 11.20 6.77 5.03
C ILE A 54 10.65 5.72 5.98
N GLY A 55 9.55 5.06 5.60
CA GLY A 55 8.96 4.00 6.38
C GLY A 55 8.25 4.52 7.62
N LYS A 56 8.49 3.90 8.77
CA LYS A 56 7.87 4.27 10.07
C LYS A 56 8.16 5.71 10.45
N ALA A 57 9.41 6.15 10.35
CA ALA A 57 9.80 7.53 10.64
C ALA A 57 9.08 8.54 9.73
N GLY A 58 8.86 8.20 8.45
CA GLY A 58 8.05 8.98 7.53
C GLY A 58 6.57 8.99 7.91
N LYS A 59 6.00 7.83 8.28
CA LYS A 59 4.61 7.69 8.70
C LYS A 59 4.31 8.53 9.95
N ASP A 60 5.24 8.63 10.89
CA ASP A 60 5.10 9.43 12.12
C ASP A 60 5.04 10.95 11.84
N GLN A 61 5.39 11.40 10.63
CA GLN A 61 5.26 12.79 10.21
C GLN A 61 3.88 13.13 9.59
N ILE A 62 3.03 12.15 9.31
CA ILE A 62 1.75 12.35 8.60
C ILE A 62 0.87 13.42 9.27
N THR A 63 0.86 13.51 10.59
CA THR A 63 0.05 14.48 11.33
C THR A 63 0.69 15.85 11.48
N LYS A 64 2.03 15.92 11.40
CA LYS A 64 2.82 17.15 11.68
C LYS A 64 3.30 17.83 10.41
N ASN A 65 3.61 17.05 9.38
CA ASN A 65 4.22 17.49 8.11
C ASN A 65 3.47 16.90 6.90
N PHE A 66 2.14 16.86 6.97
CA PHE A 66 1.29 16.17 6.00
C PHE A 66 1.47 16.65 4.55
N GLN A 67 1.73 17.94 4.32
CA GLN A 67 1.93 18.51 2.98
C GLN A 67 3.23 18.04 2.31
N ASN A 68 4.21 17.59 3.10
CA ASN A 68 5.49 17.10 2.62
C ASN A 68 5.69 15.60 2.94
N THR A 69 4.63 14.90 3.32
CA THR A 69 4.64 13.46 3.59
C THR A 69 3.85 12.75 2.51
N VAL A 70 4.56 11.99 1.69
CA VAL A 70 4.04 11.33 0.49
C VAL A 70 3.77 9.86 0.77
N TYR A 71 2.59 9.42 0.41
CA TYR A 71 2.13 8.02 0.41
C TYR A 71 1.35 7.76 -0.88
N ASP A 72 0.88 6.55 -1.12
CA ASP A 72 0.13 6.17 -2.33
C ASP A 72 0.86 6.43 -3.66
N ALA A 73 2.19 6.54 -3.66
CA ALA A 73 2.96 6.77 -4.88
C ALA A 73 2.69 5.70 -5.95
N LYS A 74 2.33 4.47 -5.54
CA LYS A 74 1.95 3.36 -6.43
C LYS A 74 0.70 3.67 -7.26
N ARG A 75 -0.20 4.54 -6.80
CA ARG A 75 -1.38 4.99 -7.55
C ARG A 75 -1.03 5.98 -8.69
N LEU A 76 0.14 6.63 -8.59
CA LEU A 76 0.64 7.58 -9.61
C LEU A 76 1.61 6.94 -10.60
N ILE A 77 2.26 5.84 -10.23
CA ILE A 77 3.36 5.24 -11.00
C ILE A 77 2.88 4.80 -12.39
N GLY A 78 3.61 5.22 -13.42
CA GLY A 78 3.34 4.87 -14.82
C GLY A 78 2.08 5.50 -15.42
N ARG A 79 1.42 6.45 -14.71
CA ARG A 79 0.20 7.13 -15.17
C ARG A 79 0.50 8.52 -15.76
N LEU A 80 -0.48 9.04 -16.52
CA LEU A 80 -0.48 10.43 -16.96
C LEU A 80 -1.24 11.30 -15.96
N PHE A 81 -0.85 12.58 -15.88
CA PHE A 81 -1.48 13.53 -14.95
C PHE A 81 -2.98 13.70 -15.22
N ASP A 82 -3.38 13.71 -16.49
CA ASP A 82 -4.77 13.93 -16.90
C ASP A 82 -5.65 12.66 -16.80
N ASP A 83 -5.09 11.52 -16.37
CA ASP A 83 -5.88 10.33 -16.11
C ASP A 83 -6.96 10.63 -15.06
N LYS A 84 -8.20 10.26 -15.35
CA LYS A 84 -9.34 10.49 -14.45
C LYS A 84 -9.07 9.95 -13.05
N ILE A 85 -8.48 8.77 -12.95
CA ILE A 85 -8.09 8.13 -11.69
C ILE A 85 -7.15 9.03 -10.88
N VAL A 86 -6.11 9.60 -11.53
CA VAL A 86 -5.16 10.51 -10.89
C VAL A 86 -5.86 11.78 -10.40
N GLN A 87 -6.76 12.34 -11.22
CA GLN A 87 -7.52 13.55 -10.86
C GLN A 87 -8.48 13.31 -9.70
N ASP A 88 -9.05 12.12 -9.59
CA ASP A 88 -9.92 11.74 -8.46
C ASP A 88 -9.12 11.49 -7.19
N ASP A 89 -7.98 10.79 -7.27
CA ASP A 89 -7.10 10.54 -6.13
C ASP A 89 -6.49 11.84 -5.56
N MET A 90 -6.15 12.80 -6.41
CA MET A 90 -5.59 14.10 -6.00
C MET A 90 -6.49 14.87 -5.02
N LYS A 91 -7.79 14.63 -5.02
CA LYS A 91 -8.75 15.27 -4.09
C LYS A 91 -8.56 14.79 -2.63
N HIS A 92 -7.90 13.66 -2.43
CA HIS A 92 -7.73 12.99 -1.13
C HIS A 92 -6.33 13.18 -0.53
N TRP A 93 -5.35 13.60 -1.34
CA TRP A 93 -3.97 13.80 -0.86
C TRP A 93 -3.75 15.21 -0.31
N PRO A 94 -3.01 15.36 0.79
CA PRO A 94 -2.65 16.66 1.34
C PRO A 94 -1.45 17.29 0.65
N PHE A 95 -0.62 16.47 -0.03
CA PHE A 95 0.53 16.95 -0.78
C PHE A 95 0.09 17.37 -2.19
N LYS A 96 0.85 18.29 -2.76
CA LYS A 96 0.53 18.84 -4.07
C LYS A 96 1.06 17.95 -5.19
N VAL A 97 0.21 17.66 -6.17
CA VAL A 97 0.60 16.97 -7.41
C VAL A 97 0.48 17.98 -8.57
N VAL A 98 1.51 18.03 -9.42
CA VAL A 98 1.61 18.95 -10.55
C VAL A 98 1.92 18.19 -11.83
N LYS A 99 1.49 18.73 -12.98
CA LYS A 99 1.78 18.16 -14.28
C LYS A 99 3.19 18.50 -14.73
N CYS A 100 3.95 17.50 -15.14
CA CYS A 100 5.20 17.74 -15.85
C CYS A 100 4.89 18.14 -17.31
N THR A 101 5.22 19.35 -17.71
CA THR A 101 4.94 19.86 -19.06
C THR A 101 5.66 19.09 -20.17
N ARG A 102 6.83 18.52 -19.87
CA ARG A 102 7.64 17.77 -20.84
C ARG A 102 7.11 16.35 -21.09
N THR A 103 6.62 15.67 -20.05
CA THR A 103 6.28 14.24 -20.13
C THR A 103 4.78 13.97 -19.97
N GLY A 104 3.99 14.94 -19.54
CA GLY A 104 2.58 14.77 -19.19
C GLY A 104 2.36 13.96 -17.91
N LYS A 105 3.42 13.46 -17.26
CA LYS A 105 3.32 12.64 -16.03
C LYS A 105 3.06 13.52 -14.79
N PRO A 106 2.42 12.97 -13.74
CA PRO A 106 2.29 13.63 -12.46
C PRO A 106 3.65 13.71 -11.74
N LYS A 107 3.88 14.82 -11.04
CA LYS A 107 5.01 15.03 -10.12
C LYS A 107 4.48 15.49 -8.78
N ILE A 108 5.04 14.96 -7.71
CA ILE A 108 4.72 15.33 -6.35
C ILE A 108 5.60 16.50 -5.95
N GLN A 109 4.97 17.61 -5.52
CA GLN A 109 5.67 18.82 -5.08
C GLN A 109 5.72 18.85 -3.55
N VAL A 110 6.92 19.02 -3.00
CA VAL A 110 7.17 19.10 -1.55
C VAL A 110 8.21 20.19 -1.24
N ASN A 111 8.23 20.65 0.00
CA ASN A 111 9.33 21.44 0.54
C ASN A 111 10.38 20.51 1.17
N TYR A 112 11.59 20.54 0.64
CA TYR A 112 12.70 19.72 1.09
C TYR A 112 13.98 20.54 1.17
N LEU A 113 14.65 20.55 2.32
CA LEU A 113 15.85 21.36 2.58
C LEU A 113 15.63 22.85 2.29
N ASN A 114 14.45 23.38 2.70
CA ASN A 114 14.00 24.74 2.47
C ASN A 114 13.83 25.14 0.99
N GLU A 115 13.73 24.18 0.09
CA GLU A 115 13.50 24.38 -1.34
C GLU A 115 12.23 23.64 -1.79
N VAL A 116 11.53 24.21 -2.77
CA VAL A 116 10.43 23.50 -3.44
C VAL A 116 11.03 22.53 -4.44
N LYS A 117 10.81 21.23 -4.20
CA LYS A 117 11.26 20.13 -5.08
C LYS A 117 10.07 19.35 -5.62
N THR A 118 10.26 18.77 -6.80
CA THR A 118 9.25 17.91 -7.41
C THR A 118 9.85 16.57 -7.75
N PHE A 119 9.13 15.49 -7.44
CA PHE A 119 9.56 14.12 -7.68
C PHE A 119 8.52 13.38 -8.52
N TYR A 120 8.98 12.51 -9.43
CA TYR A 120 8.11 11.53 -10.06
C TYR A 120 7.72 10.42 -9.06
N ALA A 121 6.64 9.72 -9.35
CA ALA A 121 6.22 8.58 -8.53
C ALA A 121 7.29 7.48 -8.48
N GLU A 122 8.02 7.28 -9.59
CA GLU A 122 9.16 6.38 -9.69
C GLU A 122 10.28 6.75 -8.70
N GLU A 123 10.55 8.05 -8.50
CA GLU A 123 11.55 8.54 -7.56
C GLU A 123 11.11 8.32 -6.10
N ILE A 124 9.83 8.56 -5.79
CA ILE A 124 9.29 8.27 -4.44
C ILE A 124 9.34 6.77 -4.15
N SER A 125 8.91 5.94 -5.11
CA SER A 125 8.96 4.48 -4.99
C SER A 125 10.39 3.97 -4.83
N SER A 126 11.36 4.59 -5.54
CA SER A 126 12.77 4.24 -5.40
C SER A 126 13.31 4.49 -4.00
N MET A 127 12.83 5.53 -3.31
CA MET A 127 13.22 5.82 -1.92
C MET A 127 12.75 4.71 -0.97
N VAL A 128 11.54 4.20 -1.18
CA VAL A 128 11.04 3.04 -0.42
C VAL A 128 11.87 1.79 -0.73
N LEU A 129 12.16 1.54 -2.02
CA LEU A 129 13.00 0.41 -2.43
C LEU A 129 14.42 0.50 -1.87
N GLN A 130 15.02 1.70 -1.81
CA GLN A 130 16.31 1.92 -1.15
C GLN A 130 16.27 1.54 0.33
N LYS A 131 15.18 1.89 1.04
CA LYS A 131 15.00 1.51 2.44
C LYS A 131 14.92 0.00 2.60
N LEU A 132 14.17 -0.71 1.74
CA LEU A 132 14.08 -2.17 1.78
C LEU A 132 15.40 -2.85 1.41
N LYS A 133 16.14 -2.31 0.43
CA LYS A 133 17.49 -2.73 0.10
C LYS A 133 18.43 -2.61 1.29
N GLN A 134 18.40 -1.47 1.98
CA GLN A 134 19.22 -1.24 3.19
C GLN A 134 18.85 -2.23 4.30
N THR A 135 17.54 -2.45 4.54
CA THR A 135 17.06 -3.46 5.49
C THR A 135 17.60 -4.85 5.17
N ALA A 136 17.60 -5.24 3.89
CA ALA A 136 18.15 -6.51 3.45
C ALA A 136 19.67 -6.59 3.64
N LYS A 137 20.39 -5.51 3.28
CA LYS A 137 21.84 -5.41 3.51
C LYS A 137 22.20 -5.55 4.98
N ASP A 138 21.50 -4.85 5.86
CA ASP A 138 21.77 -4.89 7.32
C ASP A 138 21.51 -6.29 7.90
N PHE A 139 20.46 -6.97 7.44
CA PHE A 139 20.12 -8.32 7.86
C PHE A 139 21.12 -9.38 7.36
N LEU A 140 21.60 -9.21 6.14
CA LEU A 140 22.51 -10.18 5.50
C LEU A 140 23.98 -9.92 5.80
N GLY A 141 24.34 -8.70 6.24
CA GLY A 141 25.71 -8.27 6.45
C GLY A 141 26.51 -8.08 5.16
N LYS A 142 25.85 -8.04 3.98
CA LYS A 142 26.49 -7.87 2.68
C LYS A 142 25.65 -7.08 1.70
N GLU A 143 26.27 -6.57 0.65
CA GLU A 143 25.57 -5.83 -0.41
C GLU A 143 24.55 -6.72 -1.13
N VAL A 144 23.43 -6.12 -1.50
CA VAL A 144 22.37 -6.74 -2.29
C VAL A 144 22.10 -5.88 -3.50
N VAL A 145 22.13 -6.48 -4.67
CA VAL A 145 21.88 -5.80 -5.94
C VAL A 145 20.69 -6.38 -6.67
N ASP A 146 20.53 -7.70 -6.66
CA ASP A 146 19.52 -8.41 -7.42
C ASP A 146 18.18 -8.47 -6.68
N ALA A 147 17.09 -8.16 -7.40
CA ALA A 147 15.74 -8.19 -6.84
C ALA A 147 14.70 -8.71 -7.82
N VAL A 148 13.68 -9.36 -7.27
CA VAL A 148 12.40 -9.62 -7.92
C VAL A 148 11.36 -8.74 -7.24
N VAL A 149 10.59 -7.97 -8.02
CA VAL A 149 9.60 -7.02 -7.48
C VAL A 149 8.21 -7.41 -7.92
N THR A 150 7.23 -7.34 -7.02
CA THR A 150 5.84 -7.64 -7.33
C THR A 150 5.09 -6.41 -7.84
N VAL A 151 4.05 -6.66 -8.66
CA VAL A 151 3.09 -5.66 -9.11
C VAL A 151 1.69 -6.27 -9.18
N PRO A 152 0.62 -5.48 -9.09
CA PRO A 152 -0.74 -5.95 -9.33
C PRO A 152 -0.88 -6.61 -10.71
N ALA A 153 -1.75 -7.62 -10.81
CA ALA A 153 -1.95 -8.36 -12.05
C ALA A 153 -2.46 -7.48 -13.20
N TYR A 154 -3.23 -6.43 -12.90
CA TYR A 154 -3.82 -5.49 -13.87
C TYR A 154 -2.88 -4.33 -14.25
N PHE A 155 -1.66 -4.23 -13.69
CA PHE A 155 -0.72 -3.20 -14.12
C PHE A 155 -0.44 -3.33 -15.61
N ASN A 156 -0.55 -2.20 -16.32
CA ASN A 156 -0.17 -2.12 -17.72
C ASN A 156 1.36 -2.05 -17.89
N ASP A 157 1.82 -2.12 -19.13
CA ASP A 157 3.26 -2.11 -19.44
C ASP A 157 3.97 -0.85 -18.95
N SER A 158 3.31 0.32 -19.03
CA SER A 158 3.87 1.58 -18.54
C SER A 158 4.10 1.55 -17.03
N GLN A 159 3.16 0.99 -16.25
CA GLN A 159 3.27 0.86 -14.81
C GLN A 159 4.33 -0.17 -14.42
N ARG A 160 4.42 -1.30 -15.13
CA ARG A 160 5.47 -2.32 -14.95
C ARG A 160 6.86 -1.75 -15.24
N GLN A 161 7.00 -1.02 -16.34
CA GLN A 161 8.26 -0.39 -16.69
C GLN A 161 8.64 0.69 -15.67
N ALA A 162 7.71 1.52 -15.23
CA ALA A 162 7.95 2.55 -14.21
C ALA A 162 8.36 1.92 -12.85
N THR A 163 7.78 0.77 -12.48
CA THR A 163 8.21 0.02 -11.29
C THR A 163 9.65 -0.52 -11.45
N LYS A 164 9.99 -1.02 -12.63
CA LYS A 164 11.35 -1.47 -12.95
C LYS A 164 12.35 -0.30 -12.90
N ASP A 165 11.95 0.86 -13.41
CA ASP A 165 12.77 2.08 -13.39
C ASP A 165 12.98 2.58 -11.95
N ALA A 166 11.94 2.52 -11.09
CA ALA A 166 12.09 2.81 -9.66
C ALA A 166 13.14 1.91 -8.98
N GLY A 167 13.14 0.62 -9.33
CA GLY A 167 14.17 -0.33 -8.87
C GLY A 167 15.58 0.07 -9.31
N ARG A 168 15.74 0.44 -10.58
CA ARG A 168 17.03 0.91 -11.12
C ARG A 168 17.51 2.18 -10.43
N ILE A 169 16.61 3.15 -10.19
CA ILE A 169 16.93 4.39 -9.46
C ILE A 169 17.37 4.06 -8.02
N ALA A 170 16.79 3.01 -7.41
CA ALA A 170 17.19 2.50 -6.10
C ALA A 170 18.54 1.77 -6.11
N GLY A 171 19.16 1.58 -7.26
CA GLY A 171 20.40 0.80 -7.41
C GLY A 171 20.16 -0.71 -7.30
N LEU A 172 18.98 -1.19 -7.68
CA LEU A 172 18.64 -2.60 -7.79
C LEU A 172 18.69 -3.05 -9.24
N ASN A 173 19.25 -4.23 -9.49
CA ASN A 173 19.07 -4.96 -10.72
C ASN A 173 17.77 -5.77 -10.63
N VAL A 174 16.71 -5.26 -11.25
CA VAL A 174 15.39 -5.90 -11.24
C VAL A 174 15.39 -7.05 -12.22
N LEU A 175 15.63 -8.25 -11.72
CA LEU A 175 15.69 -9.49 -12.50
C LEU A 175 14.34 -9.80 -13.17
N ARG A 176 13.24 -9.65 -12.39
CA ARG A 176 11.88 -9.88 -12.85
C ARG A 176 10.88 -8.98 -12.15
N ILE A 177 9.81 -8.66 -12.89
CA ILE A 177 8.54 -8.18 -12.33
C ILE A 177 7.57 -9.35 -12.38
N ILE A 178 6.95 -9.69 -11.25
CA ILE A 178 5.94 -10.77 -11.16
C ILE A 178 4.62 -10.23 -10.61
N ASN A 179 3.53 -10.87 -10.94
CA ASN A 179 2.21 -10.48 -10.43
C ASN A 179 2.07 -10.88 -8.96
N GLU A 180 1.50 -10.00 -8.13
CA GLU A 180 1.23 -10.24 -6.71
C GLU A 180 0.48 -11.55 -6.44
N PRO A 181 -0.61 -11.89 -7.14
CA PRO A 181 -1.28 -13.16 -6.93
C PRO A 181 -0.42 -14.38 -7.31
N ASN A 182 0.46 -14.26 -8.30
CA ASN A 182 1.39 -15.33 -8.65
C ASN A 182 2.43 -15.51 -7.55
N ALA A 183 2.94 -14.41 -6.97
CA ALA A 183 3.87 -14.47 -5.85
C ALA A 183 3.24 -15.13 -4.62
N ALA A 184 1.98 -14.79 -4.29
CA ALA A 184 1.23 -15.40 -3.20
C ALA A 184 1.02 -16.91 -3.42
N ALA A 185 0.61 -17.31 -4.64
CA ALA A 185 0.44 -18.72 -4.98
C ALA A 185 1.76 -19.49 -4.89
N LEU A 186 2.87 -18.92 -5.40
CA LEU A 186 4.20 -19.53 -5.32
C LEU A 186 4.68 -19.69 -3.87
N ALA A 187 4.41 -18.71 -3.01
CA ALA A 187 4.80 -18.75 -1.61
C ALA A 187 4.07 -19.85 -0.84
N TYR A 188 2.79 -20.06 -1.13
CA TYR A 188 1.96 -21.03 -0.42
C TYR A 188 2.09 -22.45 -1.00
N TYR A 189 2.01 -22.60 -2.33
CA TYR A 189 1.98 -23.90 -3.00
C TYR A 189 3.31 -24.35 -3.61
N GLY A 190 4.16 -23.41 -4.01
CA GLY A 190 5.36 -23.71 -4.80
C GLY A 190 6.44 -24.48 -4.03
N ILE A 191 6.43 -24.47 -2.71
CA ILE A 191 7.44 -25.10 -1.87
C ILE A 191 6.96 -26.46 -1.34
N GLU A 192 5.68 -26.58 -0.95
CA GLU A 192 5.17 -27.76 -0.22
C GLU A 192 4.33 -28.71 -1.09
N HIS A 193 3.75 -28.25 -2.21
CA HIS A 193 2.75 -29.01 -2.96
C HIS A 193 3.04 -29.17 -4.46
N ARG A 194 4.31 -29.32 -4.84
CA ARG A 194 4.81 -29.33 -6.24
C ARG A 194 4.16 -30.35 -7.20
N ASN A 195 3.40 -31.33 -6.72
CA ASN A 195 2.83 -32.41 -7.53
C ASN A 195 1.29 -32.47 -7.47
N GLN A 196 0.64 -31.42 -7.06
CA GLN A 196 -0.83 -31.39 -7.00
C GLN A 196 -1.42 -30.57 -8.13
N ASN A 197 -2.41 -31.14 -8.81
CA ASN A 197 -3.22 -30.40 -9.76
C ASN A 197 -4.40 -29.79 -9.01
N CYS A 198 -4.43 -28.45 -8.87
CA CYS A 198 -5.50 -27.76 -8.17
C CYS A 198 -5.79 -26.39 -8.76
N ASN A 199 -6.95 -25.84 -8.41
CA ASN A 199 -7.26 -24.44 -8.63
C ASN A 199 -7.09 -23.68 -7.33
N ILE A 200 -6.41 -22.54 -7.40
CA ILE A 200 -6.09 -21.69 -6.27
C ILE A 200 -6.84 -20.37 -6.47
N LEU A 201 -7.60 -19.97 -5.46
CA LEU A 201 -8.18 -18.63 -5.39
C LEU A 201 -7.28 -17.78 -4.49
N ILE A 202 -6.79 -16.67 -5.04
CA ILE A 202 -6.10 -15.63 -4.29
C ILE A 202 -7.09 -14.47 -4.10
N PHE A 203 -7.31 -14.10 -2.85
CA PHE A 203 -8.14 -12.97 -2.43
C PHE A 203 -7.22 -11.99 -1.69
N ASP A 204 -6.78 -10.97 -2.40
CA ASP A 204 -5.79 -10.00 -1.90
C ASP A 204 -6.46 -8.65 -1.67
N LEU A 205 -6.84 -8.36 -0.42
CA LEU A 205 -7.36 -7.08 0.01
C LEU A 205 -6.24 -6.29 0.67
N GLY A 206 -5.58 -5.47 -0.14
CA GLY A 206 -4.49 -4.59 0.29
C GLY A 206 -4.98 -3.32 1.00
N GLY A 207 -4.06 -2.36 1.20
CA GLY A 207 -4.39 -1.08 1.83
C GLY A 207 -5.28 -0.18 0.97
N GLY A 208 -5.06 -0.18 -0.34
CA GLY A 208 -5.78 0.70 -1.27
C GLY A 208 -6.29 0.01 -2.52
N THR A 209 -6.05 -1.30 -2.67
CA THR A 209 -6.45 -2.09 -3.84
C THR A 209 -6.97 -3.44 -3.39
N PHE A 210 -7.84 -4.01 -4.21
CA PHE A 210 -8.38 -5.34 -4.05
C PHE A 210 -8.17 -6.15 -5.33
N ASP A 211 -7.59 -7.33 -5.20
CA ASP A 211 -7.33 -8.27 -6.29
C ASP A 211 -7.89 -9.64 -5.97
N VAL A 212 -8.64 -10.20 -6.93
CA VAL A 212 -9.06 -11.61 -6.91
C VAL A 212 -8.52 -12.30 -8.15
N SER A 213 -7.79 -13.39 -7.96
CA SER A 213 -7.25 -14.17 -9.06
C SER A 213 -7.51 -15.65 -8.85
N ILE A 214 -7.86 -16.34 -9.93
CA ILE A 214 -7.93 -17.81 -9.96
C ILE A 214 -6.80 -18.32 -10.83
N LEU A 215 -5.97 -19.17 -10.23
CA LEU A 215 -4.86 -19.83 -10.88
C LEU A 215 -5.13 -21.33 -10.92
N SER A 216 -4.73 -21.97 -12.01
CA SER A 216 -4.60 -23.44 -12.07
C SER A 216 -3.15 -23.80 -11.88
N LEU A 217 -2.92 -24.75 -11.00
CA LEU A 217 -1.63 -25.41 -10.82
C LEU A 217 -1.68 -26.77 -11.51
N ASP A 218 -0.75 -27.01 -12.44
CA ASP A 218 -0.54 -28.28 -13.10
C ASP A 218 0.95 -28.64 -12.98
N GLY A 219 1.25 -29.51 -12.02
CA GLY A 219 2.64 -29.79 -11.63
C GLY A 219 3.35 -28.54 -11.13
N SER A 220 4.31 -28.03 -11.91
CA SER A 220 5.04 -26.77 -11.59
C SER A 220 4.55 -25.55 -12.39
N LEU A 221 3.53 -25.71 -13.23
CA LEU A 221 3.01 -24.65 -14.07
C LEU A 221 1.85 -23.94 -13.38
N PHE A 222 2.00 -22.62 -13.20
CA PHE A 222 0.93 -21.73 -12.72
C PHE A 222 0.32 -20.99 -13.91
N GLU A 223 -0.96 -21.19 -14.16
CA GLU A 223 -1.70 -20.50 -15.20
C GLU A 223 -2.80 -19.63 -14.59
N VAL A 224 -2.78 -18.32 -14.88
CA VAL A 224 -3.85 -17.40 -14.45
C VAL A 224 -5.09 -17.63 -15.30
N ARG A 225 -6.15 -18.16 -14.70
CA ARG A 225 -7.44 -18.44 -15.36
C ARG A 225 -8.29 -17.19 -15.46
N SER A 226 -8.37 -16.43 -14.37
CA SER A 226 -9.16 -15.21 -14.31
C SER A 226 -8.55 -14.28 -13.27
N THR A 227 -8.67 -12.99 -13.51
CA THR A 227 -8.35 -11.95 -12.53
C THR A 227 -9.36 -10.81 -12.65
N CYS A 228 -9.79 -10.30 -11.52
CA CYS A 228 -10.60 -9.10 -11.39
C CYS A 228 -10.12 -8.35 -10.17
N GLY A 229 -10.44 -7.07 -10.08
CA GLY A 229 -10.05 -6.29 -8.92
C GLY A 229 -10.66 -4.89 -8.94
N ASP A 230 -10.45 -4.19 -7.85
CA ASP A 230 -10.86 -2.81 -7.67
C ASP A 230 -9.64 -1.99 -7.20
N THR A 231 -9.22 -1.04 -8.01
CA THR A 231 -8.06 -0.18 -7.73
C THR A 231 -8.31 0.87 -6.65
N HIS A 232 -9.58 0.96 -6.17
CA HIS A 232 -10.04 1.92 -5.16
C HIS A 232 -10.91 1.22 -4.11
N LEU A 233 -10.51 0.02 -3.72
CA LEU A 233 -11.10 -0.74 -2.63
C LEU A 233 -9.99 -1.39 -1.81
N GLY A 234 -9.85 -0.99 -0.57
CA GLY A 234 -8.82 -1.49 0.32
C GLY A 234 -9.02 -1.06 1.76
N GLY A 235 -8.07 -1.39 2.62
CA GLY A 235 -8.12 -1.06 4.04
C GLY A 235 -8.35 0.42 4.36
N GLU A 236 -7.91 1.32 3.46
CA GLU A 236 -8.13 2.77 3.62
C GLU A 236 -9.59 3.18 3.46
N ASP A 237 -10.38 2.46 2.65
CA ASP A 237 -11.81 2.74 2.51
C ASP A 237 -12.54 2.38 3.81
N PHE A 238 -12.11 1.31 4.47
CA PHE A 238 -12.59 0.97 5.80
C PHE A 238 -12.20 2.05 6.83
N ASP A 239 -10.98 2.59 6.80
CA ASP A 239 -10.58 3.70 7.65
C ASP A 239 -11.43 4.94 7.40
N ASN A 240 -11.75 5.25 6.16
CA ASN A 240 -12.57 6.40 5.78
C ASN A 240 -14.01 6.30 6.32
N VAL A 241 -14.60 5.10 6.32
CA VAL A 241 -15.93 4.90 6.93
C VAL A 241 -15.88 5.14 8.44
N LEU A 242 -14.86 4.61 9.15
CA LEU A 242 -14.66 4.91 10.58
C LEU A 242 -14.49 6.41 10.84
N CYS A 243 -13.70 7.08 10.00
CA CYS A 243 -13.53 8.53 10.10
C CYS A 243 -14.86 9.28 9.94
N ASN A 244 -15.73 8.82 9.03
CA ASN A 244 -17.05 9.43 8.84
C ASN A 244 -17.93 9.23 10.08
N ILE A 245 -17.98 8.04 10.66
CA ILE A 245 -18.70 7.76 11.91
C ILE A 245 -18.25 8.70 13.02
N CYS A 246 -16.92 8.85 13.19
CA CYS A 246 -16.35 9.75 14.19
C CYS A 246 -16.66 11.23 13.92
N CYS A 247 -16.61 11.65 12.64
CA CYS A 247 -16.97 13.02 12.25
C CYS A 247 -18.45 13.32 12.48
N ASP A 248 -19.32 12.33 12.24
CA ASP A 248 -20.76 12.47 12.49
C ASP A 248 -21.05 12.60 14.00
N ALA A 249 -20.43 11.76 14.82
CA ALA A 249 -20.54 11.84 16.28
C ALA A 249 -20.00 13.18 16.83
N PHE A 250 -18.88 13.67 16.28
CA PHE A 250 -18.32 14.98 16.67
C PHE A 250 -19.23 16.13 16.24
N MET A 251 -19.82 16.05 15.06
CA MET A 251 -20.80 17.01 14.56
C MET A 251 -22.06 17.02 15.41
N GLU A 252 -22.59 15.87 15.81
CA GLU A 252 -23.77 15.76 16.66
C GLU A 252 -23.53 16.42 18.03
N LYS A 253 -22.35 16.17 18.62
CA LYS A 253 -22.01 16.67 19.96
C LYS A 253 -21.69 18.16 19.99
N TYR A 254 -20.95 18.64 19.01
CA TYR A 254 -20.36 20.00 19.03
C TYR A 254 -20.84 20.92 17.89
N ASN A 255 -21.68 20.42 16.99
CA ASN A 255 -22.12 21.15 15.81
C ASN A 255 -20.95 21.59 14.89
N ILE A 256 -19.87 20.78 14.84
CA ILE A 256 -18.66 21.03 14.04
C ILE A 256 -18.41 19.82 13.11
N ASP A 257 -18.49 20.03 11.79
CA ASP A 257 -18.11 19.03 10.80
C ASP A 257 -16.63 19.21 10.41
N ILE A 258 -15.78 18.32 10.90
CA ILE A 258 -14.31 18.33 10.64
C ILE A 258 -14.03 18.21 9.14
N ARG A 259 -14.84 17.46 8.38
CA ARG A 259 -14.69 17.28 6.92
C ARG A 259 -14.79 18.58 6.16
N LYS A 260 -15.61 19.53 6.64
CA LYS A 260 -15.74 20.88 6.06
C LYS A 260 -14.60 21.84 6.46
N LYS A 261 -13.72 21.42 7.35
CA LYS A 261 -12.57 22.21 7.83
C LYS A 261 -11.25 21.87 7.11
N MET A 262 -11.31 21.13 6.00
CA MET A 262 -10.11 20.70 5.26
C MET A 262 -9.38 21.87 4.56
N ASN A 263 -9.98 23.04 4.45
CA ASN A 263 -9.31 24.27 3.97
C ASN A 263 -8.51 24.99 5.08
N ASP A 264 -8.67 24.57 6.34
CA ASP A 264 -7.95 25.08 7.51
C ASP A 264 -6.84 24.11 7.93
N PRO A 265 -5.60 24.57 8.15
CA PRO A 265 -4.51 23.71 8.65
C PRO A 265 -4.84 22.97 9.93
N LYS A 266 -5.62 23.56 10.83
CA LYS A 266 -6.05 22.89 12.08
C LYS A 266 -7.05 21.78 11.78
N GLY A 267 -7.99 21.99 10.87
CA GLY A 267 -8.95 20.96 10.41
C GLY A 267 -8.25 19.82 9.70
N GLN A 268 -7.30 20.10 8.82
CA GLN A 268 -6.48 19.09 8.16
C GLN A 268 -5.70 18.24 9.20
N LYS A 269 -5.09 18.88 10.18
CA LYS A 269 -4.37 18.19 11.27
C LYS A 269 -5.32 17.30 12.10
N ALA A 270 -6.49 17.82 12.46
CA ALA A 270 -7.52 17.08 13.20
C ALA A 270 -7.95 15.82 12.44
N TYR A 271 -8.31 15.98 11.18
CA TYR A 271 -8.72 14.86 10.32
C TYR A 271 -7.62 13.80 10.18
N ARG A 272 -6.34 14.21 10.08
CA ARG A 272 -5.21 13.27 10.00
C ARG A 272 -4.98 12.52 11.31
N ARG A 273 -5.11 13.20 12.46
CA ARG A 273 -5.07 12.54 13.77
C ARG A 273 -6.17 11.48 13.87
N LEU A 274 -7.38 11.87 13.49
CA LEU A 274 -8.53 10.97 13.47
C LEU A 274 -8.28 9.75 12.56
N LYS A 275 -7.80 9.96 11.34
CA LYS A 275 -7.51 8.84 10.40
C LYS A 275 -6.49 7.84 10.96
N VAL A 276 -5.46 8.32 11.65
CA VAL A 276 -4.46 7.43 12.30
C VAL A 276 -5.09 6.59 13.41
N GLU A 277 -5.96 7.17 14.23
CA GLU A 277 -6.63 6.42 15.30
C GLU A 277 -7.69 5.46 14.73
N CYS A 278 -8.39 5.83 13.65
CA CYS A 278 -9.32 4.93 12.94
C CYS A 278 -8.59 3.70 12.35
N GLU A 279 -7.39 3.85 11.76
CA GLU A 279 -6.58 2.71 11.31
C GLU A 279 -6.24 1.76 12.47
N LYS A 280 -5.82 2.31 13.61
CA LYS A 280 -5.54 1.51 14.81
C LYS A 280 -6.79 0.79 15.32
N ALA A 281 -7.91 1.50 15.40
CA ALA A 281 -9.21 0.97 15.84
C ALA A 281 -9.67 -0.18 14.93
N LYS A 282 -9.62 0.00 13.60
CA LYS A 282 -9.93 -1.05 12.62
C LYS A 282 -9.09 -2.31 12.88
N ARG A 283 -7.79 -2.15 13.07
CA ARG A 283 -6.88 -3.28 13.34
C ARG A 283 -7.21 -3.98 14.66
N SER A 284 -7.54 -3.22 15.70
CA SER A 284 -7.93 -3.78 17.02
C SER A 284 -9.24 -4.55 16.96
N LEU A 285 -10.22 -4.12 16.14
CA LEU A 285 -11.49 -4.82 15.95
C LEU A 285 -11.34 -6.21 15.30
N SER A 286 -10.17 -6.55 14.74
CA SER A 286 -9.90 -7.92 14.27
C SER A 286 -9.88 -8.94 15.42
N SER A 287 -9.55 -8.52 16.64
CA SER A 287 -9.47 -9.38 17.82
C SER A 287 -10.40 -8.94 18.97
N ALA A 288 -10.70 -7.64 19.07
CA ALA A 288 -11.58 -7.09 20.09
C ALA A 288 -13.04 -7.04 19.61
N VAL A 289 -14.01 -7.11 20.55
CA VAL A 289 -15.44 -6.98 20.26
C VAL A 289 -15.88 -5.51 20.15
N GLU A 290 -15.12 -4.61 20.76
CA GLU A 290 -15.31 -3.16 20.72
C GLU A 290 -13.98 -2.44 20.85
N VAL A 291 -13.92 -1.17 20.43
CA VAL A 291 -12.77 -0.30 20.56
C VAL A 291 -13.22 1.12 20.84
N THR A 292 -12.49 1.81 21.71
CA THR A 292 -12.72 3.23 21.98
C THR A 292 -11.67 4.07 21.24
N ILE A 293 -12.15 5.05 20.45
CA ILE A 293 -11.31 6.09 19.85
C ILE A 293 -11.40 7.30 20.75
N ASP A 294 -10.26 7.68 21.33
CA ASP A 294 -10.13 8.78 22.27
C ASP A 294 -9.07 9.78 21.79
N LEU A 295 -9.47 11.02 21.57
CA LEU A 295 -8.63 12.08 21.01
C LEU A 295 -8.85 13.39 21.76
N ASP A 296 -7.93 13.73 22.63
CA ASP A 296 -7.91 15.01 23.32
C ASP A 296 -7.74 16.17 22.34
N SER A 297 -8.49 17.25 22.57
CA SER A 297 -8.44 18.49 21.78
C SER A 297 -8.36 18.21 20.28
N LEU A 298 -9.31 17.45 19.75
CA LEU A 298 -9.32 17.08 18.36
C LEU A 298 -9.45 18.31 17.47
N TYR A 299 -10.46 19.16 17.72
CA TYR A 299 -10.65 20.41 17.00
C TYR A 299 -11.39 21.44 17.88
N GLY A 300 -10.92 22.71 17.86
CA GLY A 300 -11.56 23.79 18.62
C GLY A 300 -11.42 23.69 20.15
N GLY A 301 -10.57 22.81 20.66
CA GLY A 301 -10.41 22.51 22.09
C GLY A 301 -11.32 21.37 22.56
N GLU A 302 -12.15 20.82 21.69
CA GLU A 302 -13.10 19.76 22.01
C GLU A 302 -12.50 18.36 21.80
N ASP A 303 -12.87 17.43 22.67
CA ASP A 303 -12.38 16.05 22.69
C ASP A 303 -13.34 15.13 21.94
N LEU A 304 -12.81 14.16 21.22
CA LEU A 304 -13.59 13.03 20.68
C LEU A 304 -13.39 11.81 21.55
N ASN A 305 -14.48 11.26 22.08
CA ASN A 305 -14.49 9.95 22.72
C ASN A 305 -15.70 9.19 22.17
N ILE A 306 -15.45 8.07 21.47
CA ILE A 306 -16.48 7.22 20.88
C ILE A 306 -16.05 5.76 20.97
N THR A 307 -16.99 4.91 21.40
CA THR A 307 -16.81 3.44 21.39
C THR A 307 -17.57 2.87 20.20
N ILE A 308 -16.90 2.00 19.44
CA ILE A 308 -17.42 1.35 18.23
C ILE A 308 -17.36 -0.16 18.47
N SER A 309 -18.48 -0.85 18.35
CA SER A 309 -18.53 -2.30 18.42
C SER A 309 -18.23 -2.94 17.05
N ARG A 310 -17.86 -4.23 17.05
CA ARG A 310 -17.68 -4.98 15.79
C ARG A 310 -18.98 -5.08 14.98
N PRO A 311 -20.18 -5.34 15.56
CA PRO A 311 -21.43 -5.28 14.81
C PRO A 311 -21.67 -3.91 14.13
N ASP A 312 -21.45 -2.80 14.85
CA ASP A 312 -21.60 -1.46 14.24
C ASP A 312 -20.63 -1.25 13.07
N PHE A 313 -19.41 -1.76 13.22
CA PHE A 313 -18.42 -1.76 12.14
C PHE A 313 -18.94 -2.57 10.93
N GLU A 314 -19.38 -3.80 11.13
CA GLU A 314 -19.83 -4.68 10.04
C GLU A 314 -21.05 -4.10 9.29
N ASP A 315 -22.01 -3.55 10.00
CA ASP A 315 -23.23 -2.93 9.41
C ASP A 315 -22.89 -1.75 8.49
N LYS A 316 -21.96 -0.90 8.89
CA LYS A 316 -21.56 0.29 8.13
C LYS A 316 -20.72 -0.02 6.88
N TYR A 317 -20.21 -1.25 6.77
CA TYR A 317 -19.36 -1.66 5.64
C TYR A 317 -20.07 -2.55 4.61
N THR A 318 -21.37 -2.72 4.72
CA THR A 318 -22.16 -3.57 3.81
C THR A 318 -21.89 -3.27 2.33
N ASP A 319 -21.77 -2.00 1.94
CA ASP A 319 -21.50 -1.61 0.55
C ASP A 319 -20.08 -2.01 0.11
N LEU A 320 -19.08 -1.90 0.99
CA LEU A 320 -17.71 -2.35 0.68
C LEU A 320 -17.64 -3.87 0.53
N PHE A 321 -18.29 -4.61 1.42
CA PHE A 321 -18.38 -6.07 1.32
C PHE A 321 -19.09 -6.51 0.03
N LYS A 322 -20.14 -5.81 -0.38
CA LYS A 322 -20.83 -6.07 -1.65
C LYS A 322 -19.90 -5.90 -2.86
N ARG A 323 -19.09 -4.84 -2.91
CA ARG A 323 -18.09 -4.62 -3.97
C ARG A 323 -17.05 -5.75 -4.01
N LEU A 324 -16.58 -6.23 -2.83
CA LEU A 324 -15.68 -7.38 -2.74
C LEU A 324 -16.33 -8.63 -3.33
N GLN A 325 -17.58 -8.91 -2.98
CA GLN A 325 -18.33 -10.06 -3.46
C GLN A 325 -18.57 -9.98 -4.98
N GLU A 326 -18.94 -8.83 -5.53
CA GLU A 326 -19.15 -8.64 -6.97
C GLU A 326 -17.88 -8.98 -7.78
N SER A 327 -16.71 -8.55 -7.31
CA SER A 327 -15.42 -8.87 -7.94
C SER A 327 -15.11 -10.36 -7.85
N LEU A 328 -15.38 -11.00 -6.70
CA LEU A 328 -15.21 -12.44 -6.50
C LEU A 328 -16.10 -13.24 -7.45
N ASP A 329 -17.39 -12.91 -7.52
CA ASP A 329 -18.38 -13.60 -8.36
C ASP A 329 -18.03 -13.44 -9.86
N SER A 330 -17.59 -12.27 -10.28
CA SER A 330 -17.11 -12.01 -11.63
C SER A 330 -15.92 -12.91 -11.97
N THR A 331 -14.93 -12.98 -11.08
CA THR A 331 -13.72 -13.80 -11.26
C THR A 331 -14.06 -15.30 -11.37
N LEU A 332 -14.94 -15.79 -10.51
CA LEU A 332 -15.42 -17.18 -10.52
C LEU A 332 -16.17 -17.51 -11.83
N LYS A 333 -17.02 -16.60 -12.32
CA LYS A 333 -17.78 -16.75 -13.56
C LYS A 333 -16.87 -16.82 -14.78
N ASP A 334 -15.87 -15.96 -14.84
CA ASP A 334 -14.92 -15.89 -15.96
C ASP A 334 -13.99 -17.11 -16.00
N ALA A 335 -13.55 -17.60 -14.83
CA ALA A 335 -12.76 -18.82 -14.74
C ALA A 335 -13.54 -20.07 -15.24
N LYS A 336 -14.84 -20.14 -14.97
CA LYS A 336 -15.71 -21.22 -15.49
C LYS A 336 -15.87 -21.17 -17.02
N ARG A 337 -16.00 -19.98 -17.61
CA ARG A 337 -16.13 -19.81 -19.09
C ARG A 337 -14.88 -20.25 -19.85
N LYS A 338 -13.69 -20.05 -19.29
CA LYS A 338 -12.43 -20.49 -19.92
C LYS A 338 -12.20 -22.01 -19.87
N LYS A 339 -12.90 -22.71 -18.96
CA LYS A 339 -12.84 -24.18 -18.88
C LYS A 339 -13.69 -24.88 -19.95
N THR A 340 -14.60 -24.15 -20.59
CA THR A 340 -15.56 -24.69 -21.61
C THR A 340 -15.12 -24.40 -23.05
N LYS A 341 -13.95 -23.85 -23.28
CA LYS A 341 -13.29 -23.70 -24.58
C LYS A 341 -12.01 -24.52 -24.62
#